data_28b08ff0dd0a14411b199c66d18b70aa
#
_entry.id   28b08ff0dd0a14411b199c66d18b70aa
#
_cell.length_a   1.000
_cell.length_b   1.000
_cell.length_c   1.000
_cell.angle_alpha   90.00
_cell.angle_beta   90.00
_cell.angle_gamma   90.00
#
_symmetry.space_group_name_H-M   'P 1'
#
loop_
_entity.id
_entity.type
_entity.pdbx_description
1 polymer ?
#
loop_
_entity_poly.entity_id
_entity_poly.type
_entity_poly.pdbx_seq_one_letter_code
_entity_poly.pdbx_strand_id
1 'polypeptide(L)'
;QDLLKESTIYVNLEPCSHYGKTPPCADLIVSKQFKRVVISNKDPFPEVCGRGIKKLEDAGIEVVCGVLEEEGKWLNRRFFTFHNQKRPYTLLKWAQTADGYLDHERQDPTHSPLKISSQETLQLVYQLRGHPAILPLFKYR
;
A
#
# COMPACT_ATOMS: atom_id res chain seq x y z
N GLN A 1 -2.89 -26.92 16.16
CA GLN A 1 -3.74 -25.80 16.67
C GLN A 1 -3.14 -25.14 17.93
N ASP A 2 -2.40 -25.89 18.76
CA ASP A 2 -1.83 -25.34 20.00
C ASP A 2 -0.73 -24.31 19.78
N LEU A 3 0.04 -24.43 18.69
CA LEU A 3 1.08 -23.45 18.34
C LEU A 3 0.55 -22.03 18.10
N LEU A 4 -0.69 -21.89 17.62
CA LEU A 4 -1.28 -20.57 17.38
C LEU A 4 -1.56 -19.82 18.67
N LYS A 5 -1.94 -20.52 19.74
CA LYS A 5 -2.20 -19.96 21.06
C LYS A 5 -0.97 -19.37 21.74
N GLU A 6 0.22 -19.81 21.31
CA GLU A 6 1.51 -19.31 21.78
C GLU A 6 2.13 -18.28 20.82
N SER A 7 1.52 -18.13 19.63
CA SER A 7 2.09 -17.32 18.53
C SER A 7 1.72 -15.85 18.61
N THR A 8 2.57 -15.01 18.04
CA THR A 8 2.33 -13.59 17.81
C THR A 8 2.08 -13.34 16.32
N ILE A 9 1.02 -12.61 16.00
CA ILE A 9 0.76 -12.09 14.64
C ILE A 9 1.31 -10.69 14.53
N TYR A 10 2.00 -10.40 13.42
CA TYR A 10 2.44 -9.06 13.04
C TYR A 10 1.67 -8.61 11.80
N VAL A 11 1.04 -7.45 11.88
CA VAL A 11 0.25 -6.87 10.78
C VAL A 11 0.62 -5.40 10.57
N ASN A 12 0.63 -4.97 9.31
CA ASN A 12 0.96 -3.58 8.96
C ASN A 12 -0.22 -2.62 9.09
N LEU A 13 -1.44 -3.14 9.21
CA LEU A 13 -2.66 -2.37 9.38
C LEU A 13 -3.61 -3.09 10.35
N GLU A 14 -4.43 -2.31 11.06
CA GLU A 14 -5.45 -2.83 11.98
C GLU A 14 -6.34 -3.89 11.32
N PRO A 15 -6.55 -5.07 11.95
CA PRO A 15 -7.47 -6.08 11.44
C PRO A 15 -8.91 -5.55 11.37
N CYS A 16 -9.51 -5.70 10.20
CA CYS A 16 -10.89 -5.25 9.98
C CYS A 16 -11.88 -5.95 10.92
N SER A 17 -12.90 -5.19 11.37
CA SER A 17 -13.95 -5.66 12.27
C SER A 17 -15.35 -5.71 11.63
N HIS A 18 -15.48 -5.28 10.37
CA HIS A 18 -16.74 -5.27 9.63
C HIS A 18 -16.79 -6.36 8.58
N TYR A 19 -17.99 -6.82 8.26
CA TYR A 19 -18.25 -7.77 7.18
C TYR A 19 -18.17 -7.03 5.84
N GLY A 20 -17.32 -7.53 4.95
CA GLY A 20 -17.24 -7.12 3.56
C GLY A 20 -17.60 -8.30 2.65
N LYS A 21 -16.79 -8.53 1.60
CA LYS A 21 -16.89 -9.74 0.76
C LYS A 21 -16.47 -11.01 1.50
N THR A 22 -15.70 -10.87 2.56
CA THR A 22 -15.22 -11.94 3.44
C THR A 22 -15.49 -11.58 4.89
N PRO A 23 -15.52 -12.57 5.81
CA PRO A 23 -15.60 -12.32 7.24
C PRO A 23 -14.45 -11.44 7.75
N PRO A 24 -14.63 -10.70 8.85
CA PRO A 24 -13.61 -9.84 9.42
C PRO A 24 -12.36 -10.60 9.85
N CYS A 25 -11.17 -10.02 9.59
CA CYS A 25 -9.90 -10.60 10.03
C CYS A 25 -9.81 -10.69 11.56
N ALA A 26 -10.36 -9.72 12.30
CA ALA A 26 -10.40 -9.76 13.75
C ALA A 26 -11.12 -10.99 14.29
N ASP A 27 -12.23 -11.41 13.66
CA ASP A 27 -12.99 -12.61 14.05
C ASP A 27 -12.18 -13.88 13.86
N LEU A 28 -11.44 -13.98 12.76
CA LEU A 28 -10.54 -15.10 12.51
C LEU A 28 -9.43 -15.18 13.57
N ILE A 29 -8.81 -14.04 13.90
CA ILE A 29 -7.75 -13.97 14.91
C ILE A 29 -8.29 -14.42 16.27
N VAL A 30 -9.46 -13.92 16.68
CA VAL A 30 -10.15 -14.33 17.91
C VAL A 30 -10.45 -15.83 17.91
N SER A 31 -11.03 -16.36 16.81
CA SER A 31 -11.40 -17.78 16.71
C SER A 31 -10.17 -18.72 16.79
N LYS A 32 -8.98 -18.26 16.39
CA LYS A 32 -7.74 -19.01 16.47
C LYS A 32 -7.02 -18.85 17.80
N GLN A 33 -7.49 -17.96 18.67
CA GLN A 33 -6.96 -17.76 20.02
C GLN A 33 -5.46 -17.42 20.04
N PHE A 34 -5.02 -16.50 19.17
CA PHE A 34 -3.66 -16.03 19.20
C PHE A 34 -3.35 -15.34 20.54
N LYS A 35 -2.12 -15.51 21.02
CA LYS A 35 -1.67 -14.90 22.26
C LYS A 35 -1.51 -13.38 22.14
N ARG A 36 -0.98 -12.93 21.01
CA ARG A 36 -0.60 -11.53 20.81
C ARG A 36 -0.74 -11.10 19.38
N VAL A 37 -1.14 -9.84 19.19
CA VAL A 37 -1.18 -9.17 17.88
C VAL A 37 -0.38 -7.87 17.95
N VAL A 38 0.58 -7.72 17.04
CA VAL A 38 1.39 -6.50 16.89
C VAL A 38 0.96 -5.79 15.62
N ILE A 39 0.52 -4.54 15.75
CA ILE A 39 -0.08 -3.73 14.69
C ILE A 39 0.82 -2.51 14.44
N SER A 40 1.19 -2.29 13.18
CA SER A 40 1.94 -1.09 12.82
C SER A 40 1.06 0.16 12.88
N ASN A 41 -0.06 0.17 12.17
CA ASN A 41 -0.93 1.34 12.05
C ASN A 41 -2.39 1.00 12.34
N LYS A 42 -3.09 1.94 12.99
CA LYS A 42 -4.56 1.94 13.04
C LYS A 42 -5.12 2.23 11.66
N ASP A 43 -6.30 1.65 11.37
CA ASP A 43 -7.03 1.97 10.17
C ASP A 43 -7.60 3.40 10.26
N PRO A 44 -7.33 4.29 9.30
CA PRO A 44 -7.88 5.65 9.30
C PRO A 44 -9.37 5.71 8.95
N PHE A 45 -9.96 4.61 8.49
CA PHE A 45 -11.37 4.58 8.11
C PHE A 45 -12.26 4.59 9.37
N PRO A 46 -13.16 5.58 9.55
CA PRO A 46 -13.90 5.78 10.80
C PRO A 46 -14.73 4.58 11.27
N GLU A 47 -15.17 3.73 10.31
CA GLU A 47 -15.94 2.53 10.63
C GLU A 47 -15.07 1.38 11.16
N VAL A 48 -13.76 1.47 11.03
CA VAL A 48 -12.80 0.45 11.49
C VAL A 48 -12.00 0.96 12.66
N CYS A 49 -11.57 2.21 12.62
CA CYS A 49 -10.62 2.84 13.52
C CYS A 49 -10.78 2.44 15.00
N GLY A 50 -9.90 1.60 15.48
CA GLY A 50 -9.89 1.09 16.85
C GLY A 50 -10.88 -0.04 17.15
N ARG A 51 -11.84 -0.35 16.28
CA ARG A 51 -12.84 -1.39 16.52
C ARG A 51 -12.27 -2.79 16.44
N GLY A 52 -11.33 -3.01 15.50
CA GLY A 52 -10.60 -4.28 15.39
C GLY A 52 -9.73 -4.51 16.61
N ILE A 53 -8.98 -3.49 17.04
CA ILE A 53 -8.15 -3.52 18.25
C ILE A 53 -9.02 -3.86 19.47
N LYS A 54 -10.09 -3.09 19.68
CA LYS A 54 -11.00 -3.32 20.81
C LYS A 54 -11.55 -4.74 20.83
N LYS A 55 -11.93 -5.28 19.69
CA LYS A 55 -12.47 -6.66 19.59
C LYS A 55 -11.43 -7.71 19.99
N LEU A 56 -10.16 -7.50 19.66
CA LEU A 56 -9.06 -8.39 20.05
C LEU A 56 -8.80 -8.30 21.56
N GLU A 57 -8.78 -7.07 22.12
CA GLU A 57 -8.60 -6.83 23.56
C GLU A 57 -9.76 -7.40 24.37
N ASP A 58 -11.01 -7.19 23.94
CA ASP A 58 -12.22 -7.76 24.59
C ASP A 58 -12.22 -9.30 24.60
N ALA A 59 -11.51 -9.92 23.65
CA ALA A 59 -11.29 -11.38 23.60
C ALA A 59 -10.07 -11.85 24.42
N GLY A 60 -9.40 -10.96 25.15
CA GLY A 60 -8.25 -11.28 26.00
C GLY A 60 -6.93 -11.46 25.24
N ILE A 61 -6.85 -11.01 23.99
CA ILE A 61 -5.61 -11.05 23.18
C ILE A 61 -4.79 -9.81 23.50
N GLU A 62 -3.48 -10.00 23.78
CA GLU A 62 -2.56 -8.88 23.97
C GLU A 62 -2.38 -8.13 22.63
N VAL A 63 -2.67 -6.82 22.62
CA VAL A 63 -2.50 -5.97 21.44
C VAL A 63 -1.44 -4.91 21.68
N VAL A 64 -0.46 -4.82 20.77
CA VAL A 64 0.55 -3.75 20.73
C VAL A 64 0.39 -3.00 19.42
N CYS A 65 0.13 -1.70 19.48
CA CYS A 65 -0.08 -0.86 18.30
C CYS A 65 0.97 0.26 18.21
N GLY A 66 1.32 0.66 16.99
CA GLY A 66 2.29 1.72 16.72
C GLY A 66 3.73 1.23 16.51
N VAL A 67 3.93 -0.06 16.28
CA VAL A 67 5.27 -0.61 16.00
C VAL A 67 5.63 -0.35 14.54
N LEU A 68 6.78 0.34 14.31
CA LEU A 68 7.22 0.78 12.98
C LEU A 68 6.12 1.60 12.26
N GLU A 69 5.53 2.55 12.98
CA GLU A 69 4.36 3.28 12.48
C GLU A 69 4.65 4.07 11.20
N GLU A 70 5.80 4.73 11.11
CA GLU A 70 6.16 5.54 9.93
C GLU A 70 6.48 4.66 8.72
N GLU A 71 7.17 3.54 8.91
CA GLU A 71 7.43 2.55 7.87
C GLU A 71 6.12 1.92 7.39
N GLY A 72 5.22 1.63 8.30
CA GLY A 72 3.88 1.12 7.98
C GLY A 72 3.04 2.13 7.20
N LYS A 73 3.08 3.41 7.55
CA LYS A 73 2.47 4.50 6.78
C LYS A 73 3.07 4.61 5.38
N TRP A 74 4.39 4.52 5.26
CA TRP A 74 5.06 4.54 3.96
C TRP A 74 4.69 3.33 3.11
N LEU A 75 4.65 2.12 3.68
CA LEU A 75 4.22 0.91 2.99
C LEU A 75 2.80 1.05 2.44
N ASN A 76 1.88 1.53 3.27
CA ASN A 76 0.46 1.69 2.94
C ASN A 76 0.11 3.12 2.46
N ARG A 77 1.09 3.93 1.99
CA ARG A 77 0.90 5.35 1.65
C ARG A 77 -0.24 5.63 0.68
N ARG A 78 -0.52 4.71 -0.26
CA ARG A 78 -1.63 4.86 -1.22
C ARG A 78 -2.98 4.81 -0.51
N PHE A 79 -3.12 3.84 0.39
CA PHE A 79 -4.31 3.66 1.22
C PHE A 79 -4.52 4.87 2.15
N PHE A 80 -3.48 5.28 2.88
CA PHE A 80 -3.56 6.45 3.77
C PHE A 80 -3.83 7.75 3.01
N THR A 81 -3.23 7.96 1.83
CA THR A 81 -3.52 9.13 1.00
C THR A 81 -4.99 9.18 0.62
N PHE A 82 -5.55 8.05 0.15
CA PHE A 82 -6.95 8.01 -0.23
C PHE A 82 -7.88 8.27 0.96
N HIS A 83 -7.69 7.57 2.08
CA HIS A 83 -8.59 7.68 3.23
C HIS A 83 -8.48 9.01 3.97
N ASN A 84 -7.27 9.55 4.13
CA ASN A 84 -7.04 10.79 4.88
C ASN A 84 -7.25 12.05 4.02
N GLN A 85 -6.83 12.01 2.74
CA GLN A 85 -6.83 13.19 1.88
C GLN A 85 -7.93 13.17 0.80
N LYS A 86 -8.70 12.07 0.70
CA LYS A 86 -9.80 11.89 -0.27
C LYS A 86 -9.36 12.11 -1.72
N ARG A 87 -8.11 11.78 -2.04
CA ARG A 87 -7.52 11.86 -3.37
C ARG A 87 -6.70 10.62 -3.71
N PRO A 88 -6.49 10.28 -4.98
CA PRO A 88 -5.58 9.21 -5.35
C PRO A 88 -4.12 9.57 -5.00
N TYR A 89 -3.32 8.54 -4.75
CA TYR A 89 -1.87 8.67 -4.68
C TYR A 89 -1.32 8.73 -6.10
N THR A 90 -0.76 9.88 -6.49
CA THR A 90 -0.23 10.10 -7.83
C THR A 90 1.26 9.85 -7.88
N LEU A 91 1.71 9.03 -8.84
CA LEU A 91 3.11 8.78 -9.13
C LEU A 91 3.41 9.29 -10.53
N LEU A 92 4.25 10.31 -10.63
CA LEU A 92 4.75 10.82 -11.89
C LEU A 92 6.08 10.15 -12.22
N LYS A 93 6.22 9.65 -13.46
CA LYS A 93 7.45 9.04 -13.95
C LYS A 93 7.75 9.57 -15.35
N TRP A 94 8.93 10.13 -15.50
CA TRP A 94 9.45 10.58 -16.80
C TRP A 94 10.93 10.20 -16.94
N ALA A 95 11.45 10.24 -18.17
CA ALA A 95 12.86 10.18 -18.45
C ALA A 95 13.33 11.59 -18.81
N GLN A 96 14.52 11.97 -18.37
CA GLN A 96 15.14 13.23 -18.69
C GLN A 96 16.63 13.05 -18.92
N THR A 97 17.24 13.95 -19.69
CA THR A 97 18.68 14.05 -19.88
C THR A 97 19.37 14.55 -18.61
N ALA A 98 20.69 14.47 -18.54
CA ALA A 98 21.46 14.95 -17.39
C ALA A 98 21.28 16.46 -17.13
N ASP A 99 20.99 17.23 -18.17
CA ASP A 99 20.70 18.66 -18.12
C ASP A 99 19.20 19.00 -17.96
N GLY A 100 18.36 17.96 -17.71
CA GLY A 100 16.96 18.13 -17.29
C GLY A 100 15.91 18.20 -18.41
N TYR A 101 16.27 17.98 -19.67
CA TYR A 101 15.34 18.00 -20.78
C TYR A 101 14.64 16.65 -20.99
N LEU A 102 13.39 16.70 -21.45
CA LEU A 102 12.60 15.50 -21.77
C LEU A 102 12.80 15.01 -23.20
N ASP A 103 13.17 15.91 -24.10
CA ASP A 103 13.45 15.67 -25.52
C ASP A 103 14.32 16.83 -26.05
N HIS A 104 14.80 16.74 -27.28
CA HIS A 104 15.36 17.89 -28.00
C HIS A 104 14.26 18.64 -28.76
N GLU A 105 14.51 19.89 -29.10
CA GLU A 105 13.62 20.65 -29.96
C GLU A 105 13.61 20.04 -31.37
N ARG A 106 12.44 19.55 -31.78
CA ARG A 106 12.26 18.88 -33.07
C ARG A 106 11.72 19.89 -34.08
N GLN A 107 12.51 20.16 -35.10
CA GLN A 107 12.08 21.00 -36.24
C GLN A 107 11.06 20.28 -37.13
N ASP A 108 11.10 18.94 -37.15
CA ASP A 108 10.19 18.09 -37.90
C ASP A 108 9.50 17.09 -36.95
N PRO A 109 8.15 17.11 -36.84
CA PRO A 109 7.40 16.21 -35.96
C PRO A 109 7.49 14.74 -36.36
N THR A 110 7.99 14.42 -37.55
CA THR A 110 8.21 13.03 -37.99
C THR A 110 9.48 12.40 -37.39
N HIS A 111 10.39 13.20 -36.87
CA HIS A 111 11.58 12.70 -36.18
C HIS A 111 11.22 11.98 -34.89
N SER A 112 11.86 10.84 -34.67
CA SER A 112 11.66 10.05 -33.45
C SER A 112 12.12 10.83 -32.21
N PRO A 113 11.41 10.67 -31.05
CA PRO A 113 11.86 11.24 -29.79
C PRO A 113 13.24 10.78 -29.38
N LEU A 114 13.94 11.61 -28.59
CA LEU A 114 15.23 11.25 -28.01
C LEU A 114 15.10 10.01 -27.13
N LYS A 115 15.89 8.99 -27.41
CA LYS A 115 15.92 7.76 -26.63
C LYS A 115 16.82 7.93 -25.40
N ILE A 116 16.23 8.33 -24.29
CA ILE A 116 16.94 8.64 -23.03
C ILE A 116 17.12 7.40 -22.15
N SER A 117 16.16 6.48 -22.15
CA SER A 117 16.16 5.31 -21.27
C SER A 117 16.86 4.11 -21.93
N SER A 118 17.65 3.36 -21.14
CA SER A 118 18.17 2.06 -21.57
C SER A 118 17.07 1.01 -21.67
N GLN A 119 17.38 -0.13 -22.29
CA GLN A 119 16.42 -1.25 -22.42
C GLN A 119 16.05 -1.82 -21.06
N GLU A 120 17.00 -1.92 -20.13
CA GLU A 120 16.77 -2.41 -18.76
C GLU A 120 15.85 -1.46 -17.99
N THR A 121 16.07 -0.15 -18.12
CA THR A 121 15.20 0.86 -17.50
C THR A 121 13.77 0.79 -18.07
N LEU A 122 13.62 0.56 -19.38
CA LEU A 122 12.30 0.38 -19.99
C LEU A 122 11.58 -0.86 -19.43
N GLN A 123 12.27 -1.99 -19.28
CA GLN A 123 11.69 -3.19 -18.66
C GLN A 123 11.19 -2.91 -17.26
N LEU A 124 11.98 -2.25 -16.42
CA LEU A 124 11.56 -1.84 -15.07
C LEU A 124 10.31 -0.95 -15.10
N VAL A 125 10.26 0.00 -16.03
CA VAL A 125 9.09 0.89 -16.20
C VAL A 125 7.84 0.10 -16.61
N TYR A 126 7.97 -0.88 -17.50
CA TYR A 126 6.86 -1.75 -17.89
C TYR A 126 6.36 -2.59 -16.70
N GLN A 127 7.26 -3.14 -15.91
CA GLN A 127 6.89 -3.86 -14.68
C GLN A 127 6.14 -2.97 -13.69
N LEU A 128 6.63 -1.75 -13.46
CA LEU A 128 5.96 -0.76 -12.60
C LEU A 128 4.57 -0.37 -13.14
N ARG A 129 4.42 -0.21 -14.47
CA ARG A 129 3.13 0.12 -15.10
C ARG A 129 2.15 -1.04 -15.13
N GLY A 130 2.64 -2.28 -15.16
CA GLY A 130 1.83 -3.49 -15.09
C GLY A 130 1.28 -3.76 -13.68
N HIS A 131 1.76 -3.05 -12.66
CA HIS A 131 1.23 -3.19 -11.32
C HIS A 131 -0.21 -2.66 -11.26
N PRO A 132 -1.19 -3.44 -10.78
CA PRO A 132 -2.63 -3.11 -10.85
C PRO A 132 -3.00 -1.80 -10.13
N ALA A 133 -2.13 -1.29 -9.26
CA ALA A 133 -2.34 -0.01 -8.58
C ALA A 133 -1.77 1.20 -9.34
N ILE A 134 -1.21 1.02 -10.54
CA ILE A 134 -0.66 2.10 -11.37
C ILE A 134 -1.47 2.15 -12.66
N LEU A 135 -2.43 3.06 -12.72
CA LEU A 135 -3.13 3.36 -13.96
C LEU A 135 -2.23 4.27 -14.83
N PRO A 136 -1.93 3.91 -16.08
CA PRO A 136 -1.21 4.80 -16.98
C PRO A 136 -2.11 6.00 -17.31
N LEU A 137 -1.68 7.20 -16.90
CA LEU A 137 -2.39 8.46 -17.18
C LEU A 137 -2.38 8.84 -18.67
N PHE A 138 -1.46 8.27 -19.44
CA PHE A 138 -1.35 8.52 -20.88
C PHE A 138 -1.18 7.21 -21.65
N LYS A 139 -2.16 6.88 -22.48
CA LYS A 139 -1.93 6.02 -23.63
C LYS A 139 -1.43 6.93 -24.75
N TYR A 140 -0.16 6.83 -25.11
CA TYR A 140 0.29 7.38 -26.39
C TYR A 140 -0.44 6.60 -27.50
N ARG A 141 -1.19 7.33 -28.32
CA ARG A 141 -1.65 6.83 -29.62
C ARG A 141 -0.53 6.95 -30.63
#